data_ade0b395fc8e2d34ffa6fafd2bf092f5
#
_entry.id   ade0b395fc8e2d34ffa6fafd2bf092f5
#
_cell.length_a   1.000
_cell.length_b   1.000
_cell.length_c   1.000
_cell.angle_alpha   90.00
_cell.angle_beta   90.00
_cell.angle_gamma   90.00
#
_symmetry.space_group_name_H-M   'P 1'
#
loop_
_entity.id
_entity.type
_entity.pdbx_description
1 polymer ?
#
loop_
_entity_poly.entity_id
_entity_poly.type
_entity_poly.pdbx_seq_one_letter_code
_entity_poly.pdbx_strand_id
1 'polypeptide(L)'
;VTTLREKNEMERELHRQKTEALELQNRMERSRLQQLRSQIDPHFLFNTLNVILQTAGQEKAYRTQALITALSHLLRYSLMSNDEQVPLAREVRIVDEYYSIYHVRFGDRVKMVWRISDSLDLTETMVPSFILQPIVENAFKHGISPKEEGGVVRIRINPLRDKGLLYISVCDNGVGIQPEQLAQLK
;
A
#
# COMPACT_ATOMS: atom_id res chain seq x y z
N VAL A 1 25.99 -32.01 -36.43
CA VAL A 1 26.57 -30.89 -35.71
C VAL A 1 25.87 -29.59 -36.14
N THR A 2 25.53 -29.41 -37.41
CA THR A 2 24.87 -28.20 -37.96
C THR A 2 23.45 -28.01 -37.36
N THR A 3 22.65 -29.05 -37.31
CA THR A 3 21.28 -29.05 -36.81
C THR A 3 21.13 -28.67 -35.32
N LEU A 4 22.12 -29.03 -34.48
CA LEU A 4 22.08 -28.67 -33.05
C LEU A 4 22.41 -27.18 -32.83
N ARG A 5 23.32 -26.62 -33.64
CA ARG A 5 23.61 -25.15 -33.61
C ARG A 5 22.40 -24.33 -34.06
N GLU A 6 21.77 -24.71 -35.18
CA GLU A 6 20.58 -24.04 -35.68
C GLU A 6 19.42 -24.10 -34.69
N LYS A 7 19.22 -25.23 -34.01
CA LYS A 7 18.22 -25.34 -32.94
C LYS A 7 18.51 -24.40 -31.76
N ASN A 8 19.76 -24.34 -31.30
CA ASN A 8 20.16 -23.47 -30.20
C ASN A 8 20.05 -21.97 -30.56
N GLU A 9 20.34 -21.61 -31.81
CA GLU A 9 20.18 -20.24 -32.29
C GLU A 9 18.69 -19.85 -32.35
N MET A 10 17.84 -20.75 -32.84
CA MET A 10 16.39 -20.54 -32.90
C MET A 10 15.77 -20.42 -31.49
N GLU A 11 16.21 -21.25 -30.53
CA GLU A 11 15.77 -21.17 -29.13
C GLU A 11 16.19 -19.85 -28.47
N ARG A 12 17.40 -19.39 -28.75
CA ARG A 12 17.88 -18.08 -28.26
C ARG A 12 17.08 -16.91 -28.83
N GLU A 13 16.82 -16.96 -30.15
CA GLU A 13 16.05 -15.93 -30.83
C GLU A 13 14.60 -15.91 -30.30
N LEU A 14 13.96 -17.06 -30.13
CA LEU A 14 12.63 -17.17 -29.54
C LEU A 14 12.58 -16.63 -28.11
N HIS A 15 13.63 -16.93 -27.32
CA HIS A 15 13.73 -16.41 -25.95
C HIS A 15 13.89 -14.89 -25.91
N ARG A 16 14.72 -14.33 -26.82
CA ARG A 16 14.89 -12.89 -26.99
C ARG A 16 13.57 -12.22 -27.36
N GLN A 17 12.86 -12.73 -28.36
CA GLN A 17 11.57 -12.20 -28.80
C GLN A 17 10.51 -12.24 -27.69
N LYS A 18 10.46 -13.32 -26.89
CA LYS A 18 9.57 -13.41 -25.73
C LYS A 18 9.90 -12.36 -24.68
N THR A 19 11.18 -12.14 -24.40
CA THR A 19 11.62 -11.14 -23.41
C THR A 19 11.27 -9.73 -23.90
N GLU A 20 11.56 -9.40 -25.16
CA GLU A 20 11.21 -8.11 -25.78
C GLU A 20 9.69 -7.87 -25.79
N ALA A 21 8.90 -8.90 -26.12
CA ALA A 21 7.44 -8.81 -26.10
C ALA A 21 6.90 -8.56 -24.69
N LEU A 22 7.46 -9.24 -23.67
CA LEU A 22 7.08 -9.06 -22.28
C LEU A 22 7.44 -7.65 -21.74
N GLU A 23 8.62 -7.14 -22.11
CA GLU A 23 9.05 -5.79 -21.78
C GLU A 23 8.15 -4.74 -22.41
N LEU A 24 7.78 -4.92 -23.68
CA LEU A 24 6.86 -4.04 -24.40
C LEU A 24 5.48 -4.04 -23.74
N GLN A 25 4.96 -5.23 -23.41
CA GLN A 25 3.68 -5.37 -22.71
C GLN A 25 3.70 -4.66 -21.37
N ASN A 26 4.74 -4.85 -20.57
CA ASN A 26 4.91 -4.16 -19.29
C ASN A 26 4.98 -2.63 -19.43
N ARG A 27 5.67 -2.14 -20.48
CA ARG A 27 5.71 -0.70 -20.79
C ARG A 27 4.34 -0.15 -21.16
N MET A 28 3.58 -0.89 -21.98
CA MET A 28 2.23 -0.50 -22.38
C MET A 28 1.27 -0.47 -21.18
N GLU A 29 1.34 -1.45 -20.29
CA GLU A 29 0.55 -1.49 -19.06
C GLU A 29 0.89 -0.33 -18.12
N ARG A 30 2.18 -0.06 -17.90
CA ARG A 30 2.64 1.09 -17.10
C ARG A 30 2.15 2.42 -17.71
N SER A 31 2.25 2.59 -19.03
CA SER A 31 1.78 3.79 -19.73
C SER A 31 0.26 3.96 -19.60
N ARG A 32 -0.49 2.86 -19.72
CA ARG A 32 -1.96 2.88 -19.56
C ARG A 32 -2.38 3.25 -18.13
N LEU A 33 -1.70 2.69 -17.14
CA LEU A 33 -1.92 3.04 -15.72
C LEU A 33 -1.59 4.52 -15.45
N GLN A 34 -0.51 5.03 -16.02
CA GLN A 34 -0.13 6.44 -15.90
C GLN A 34 -1.16 7.36 -16.57
N GLN A 35 -1.68 6.97 -17.73
CA GLN A 35 -2.74 7.71 -18.42
C GLN A 35 -4.05 7.70 -17.62
N LEU A 36 -4.43 6.58 -17.00
CA LEU A 36 -5.60 6.51 -16.12
C LEU A 36 -5.42 7.37 -14.87
N ARG A 37 -4.22 7.39 -14.27
CA ARG A 37 -3.90 8.28 -13.15
C ARG A 37 -3.96 9.76 -13.53
N SER A 38 -3.59 10.13 -14.76
CA SER A 38 -3.61 11.53 -15.24
C SER A 38 -5.02 12.07 -15.54
N GLN A 39 -6.06 11.21 -15.58
CA GLN A 39 -7.45 11.65 -15.76
C GLN A 39 -8.01 12.37 -14.52
N ILE A 40 -7.40 12.18 -13.37
CA ILE A 40 -7.70 12.95 -12.17
C ILE A 40 -6.67 14.06 -12.11
N ASP A 41 -7.08 15.31 -12.17
CA ASP A 41 -6.18 16.45 -11.93
C ASP A 41 -5.79 16.48 -10.43
N PRO A 42 -4.58 16.07 -10.05
CA PRO A 42 -4.18 16.05 -8.64
C PRO A 42 -4.17 17.45 -8.04
N HIS A 43 -3.84 18.46 -8.84
CA HIS A 43 -3.78 19.85 -8.38
C HIS A 43 -5.17 20.37 -8.03
N PHE A 44 -6.17 20.12 -8.86
CA PHE A 44 -7.57 20.48 -8.55
C PHE A 44 -8.04 19.78 -7.27
N LEU A 45 -7.74 18.49 -7.13
CA LEU A 45 -8.12 17.71 -5.95
C LEU A 45 -7.51 18.28 -4.66
N PHE A 46 -6.18 18.55 -4.67
CA PHE A 46 -5.52 19.12 -3.49
C PHE A 46 -5.94 20.54 -3.18
N ASN A 47 -6.21 21.37 -4.19
CA ASN A 47 -6.72 22.71 -3.97
C ASN A 47 -8.11 22.67 -3.33
N THR A 48 -8.98 21.77 -3.79
CA THR A 48 -10.32 21.59 -3.20
C THR A 48 -10.22 21.12 -1.74
N LEU A 49 -9.37 20.13 -1.45
CA LEU A 49 -9.14 19.66 -0.08
C LEU A 49 -8.60 20.77 0.83
N ASN A 50 -7.70 21.63 0.33
CA ASN A 50 -7.19 22.77 1.08
C ASN A 50 -8.29 23.80 1.41
N VAL A 51 -9.20 24.07 0.48
CA VAL A 51 -10.35 24.96 0.74
C VAL A 51 -11.23 24.38 1.84
N ILE A 52 -11.57 23.09 1.77
CA ILE A 52 -12.38 22.41 2.79
C ILE A 52 -11.66 22.42 4.15
N LEU A 53 -10.33 22.19 4.16
CA LEU A 53 -9.50 22.24 5.37
C LEU A 53 -9.53 23.62 6.04
N GLN A 54 -9.42 24.69 5.25
CA GLN A 54 -9.50 26.07 5.75
C GLN A 54 -10.89 26.39 6.30
N THR A 55 -11.95 25.99 5.58
CA THR A 55 -13.34 26.18 6.03
C THR A 55 -13.59 25.47 7.36
N ALA A 56 -13.20 24.20 7.45
CA ALA A 56 -13.30 23.42 8.69
C ALA A 56 -12.51 24.06 9.86
N GLY A 57 -11.39 24.75 9.55
CA GLY A 57 -10.63 25.51 10.55
C GLY A 57 -11.38 26.74 11.06
N GLN A 58 -12.00 27.49 10.15
CA GLN A 58 -12.81 28.66 10.50
C GLN A 58 -14.02 28.28 11.37
N GLU A 59 -14.62 27.13 11.08
CA GLU A 59 -15.72 26.55 11.84
C GLU A 59 -15.27 25.85 13.13
N LYS A 60 -13.96 25.81 13.41
CA LYS A 60 -13.35 25.08 14.55
C LYS A 60 -13.69 23.57 14.56
N ALA A 61 -13.94 23.01 13.38
CA ALA A 61 -14.25 21.58 13.19
C ALA A 61 -12.97 20.75 13.18
N TYR A 62 -12.27 20.66 14.31
CA TYR A 62 -10.94 20.04 14.40
C TYR A 62 -10.89 18.56 13.96
N ARG A 63 -11.98 17.81 14.20
CA ARG A 63 -12.07 16.41 13.75
C ARG A 63 -12.12 16.33 12.22
N THR A 64 -12.87 17.24 11.58
CA THR A 64 -12.95 17.33 10.11
C THR A 64 -11.63 17.75 9.52
N GLN A 65 -10.92 18.70 10.14
CA GLN A 65 -9.58 19.09 9.72
C GLN A 65 -8.61 17.90 9.75
N ALA A 66 -8.58 17.13 10.85
CA ALA A 66 -7.72 15.97 10.98
C ALA A 66 -8.00 14.92 9.89
N LEU A 67 -9.28 14.65 9.58
CA LEU A 67 -9.66 13.72 8.51
C LEU A 67 -9.22 14.19 7.12
N ILE A 68 -9.43 15.49 6.82
CA ILE A 68 -9.04 16.04 5.51
C ILE A 68 -7.52 16.03 5.36
N THR A 69 -6.77 16.31 6.42
CA THR A 69 -5.30 16.24 6.43
C THR A 69 -4.84 14.82 6.15
N ALA A 70 -5.34 13.83 6.89
CA ALA A 70 -5.00 12.42 6.67
C ALA A 70 -5.35 11.96 5.25
N LEU A 71 -6.54 12.30 4.76
CA LEU A 71 -6.97 11.98 3.39
C LEU A 71 -6.05 12.63 2.34
N SER A 72 -5.65 13.89 2.54
CA SER A 72 -4.76 14.61 1.63
C SER A 72 -3.38 13.93 1.52
N HIS A 73 -2.84 13.43 2.66
CA HIS A 73 -1.58 12.71 2.67
C HIS A 73 -1.67 11.35 1.98
N LEU A 74 -2.73 10.59 2.24
CA LEU A 74 -2.98 9.29 1.57
C LEU A 74 -3.12 9.46 0.05
N LEU A 75 -3.88 10.45 -0.40
CA LEU A 75 -4.04 10.75 -1.82
C LEU A 75 -2.74 11.22 -2.46
N ARG A 76 -1.97 12.07 -1.76
CA ARG A 76 -0.64 12.52 -2.23
C ARG A 76 0.30 11.34 -2.39
N TYR A 77 0.33 10.43 -1.41
CA TYR A 77 1.13 9.22 -1.51
C TYR A 77 0.70 8.36 -2.70
N SER A 78 -0.60 8.10 -2.85
CA SER A 78 -1.14 7.25 -3.93
C SER A 78 -0.96 7.83 -5.33
N LEU A 79 -1.07 9.16 -5.50
CA LEU A 79 -1.06 9.79 -6.82
C LEU A 79 0.32 10.29 -7.24
N MET A 80 1.19 10.66 -6.29
CA MET A 80 2.45 11.35 -6.58
C MET A 80 3.69 10.54 -6.20
N SER A 81 3.57 9.41 -5.49
CA SER A 81 4.72 8.55 -5.21
C SER A 81 5.07 7.73 -6.44
N ASN A 82 6.19 8.06 -7.07
CA ASN A 82 6.77 7.29 -8.19
C ASN A 82 7.99 6.47 -7.74
N ASP A 83 8.37 6.57 -6.46
CA ASP A 83 9.53 5.89 -5.91
C ASP A 83 9.24 4.39 -5.80
N GLU A 84 10.13 3.56 -6.33
CA GLU A 84 10.02 2.10 -6.18
C GLU A 84 10.31 1.67 -4.72
N GLN A 85 11.17 2.41 -4.04
CA GLN A 85 11.52 2.18 -2.63
C GLN A 85 11.38 3.47 -1.83
N VAL A 86 10.92 3.32 -0.59
CA VAL A 86 10.74 4.43 0.36
C VAL A 86 11.26 4.02 1.75
N PRO A 87 11.64 4.99 2.59
CA PRO A 87 11.93 4.71 4.00
C PRO A 87 10.72 4.04 4.68
N LEU A 88 10.96 3.03 5.50
CA LEU A 88 9.92 2.32 6.26
C LEU A 88 9.12 3.29 7.14
N ALA A 89 9.73 4.36 7.64
CA ALA A 89 9.06 5.43 8.36
C ALA A 89 7.90 6.05 7.57
N ARG A 90 8.03 6.15 6.25
CA ARG A 90 6.97 6.68 5.37
C ARG A 90 5.78 5.73 5.30
N GLU A 91 6.03 4.43 5.14
CA GLU A 91 4.97 3.40 5.15
C GLU A 91 4.23 3.36 6.49
N VAL A 92 4.97 3.40 7.61
CA VAL A 92 4.38 3.46 8.97
C VAL A 92 3.47 4.68 9.11
N ARG A 93 3.95 5.86 8.70
CA ARG A 93 3.16 7.09 8.77
C ARG A 93 1.88 7.02 7.93
N ILE A 94 1.94 6.49 6.72
CA ILE A 94 0.77 6.33 5.84
C ILE A 94 -0.27 5.41 6.49
N VAL A 95 0.18 4.33 7.12
CA VAL A 95 -0.71 3.40 7.84
C VAL A 95 -1.34 4.07 9.06
N ASP A 96 -0.60 4.90 9.81
CA ASP A 96 -1.14 5.66 10.94
C ASP A 96 -2.20 6.68 10.49
N GLU A 97 -1.97 7.35 9.38
CA GLU A 97 -2.95 8.29 8.79
C GLU A 97 -4.21 7.54 8.32
N TYR A 98 -4.05 6.37 7.70
CA TYR A 98 -5.17 5.51 7.33
C TYR A 98 -5.97 5.06 8.56
N TYR A 99 -5.28 4.60 9.60
CA TYR A 99 -5.92 4.22 10.86
C TYR A 99 -6.68 5.39 11.50
N SER A 100 -6.14 6.61 11.47
CA SER A 100 -6.79 7.79 12.04
C SER A 100 -8.18 8.04 11.45
N ILE A 101 -8.36 7.80 10.14
CA ILE A 101 -9.66 7.91 9.47
C ILE A 101 -10.63 6.84 10.00
N TYR A 102 -10.17 5.61 10.16
CA TYR A 102 -10.98 4.54 10.73
C TYR A 102 -11.35 4.80 12.18
N HIS A 103 -10.40 5.29 12.98
CA HIS A 103 -10.62 5.61 14.38
C HIS A 103 -11.67 6.73 14.56
N VAL A 104 -11.66 7.75 13.70
CA VAL A 104 -12.71 8.79 13.73
C VAL A 104 -14.09 8.22 13.41
N ARG A 105 -14.17 7.25 12.48
CA ARG A 105 -15.46 6.64 12.07
C ARG A 105 -15.99 5.64 13.08
N PHE A 106 -15.14 4.81 13.66
CA PHE A 106 -15.52 3.65 14.47
C PHE A 106 -15.23 3.82 15.96
N GLY A 107 -14.47 4.87 16.34
CA GLY A 107 -14.08 5.15 17.73
C GLY A 107 -13.20 4.04 18.31
N ASP A 108 -13.29 3.85 19.60
CA ASP A 108 -12.46 2.90 20.37
C ASP A 108 -12.76 1.42 20.08
N ARG A 109 -13.80 1.14 19.25
CA ARG A 109 -14.08 -0.23 18.80
C ARG A 109 -12.98 -0.78 17.90
N VAL A 110 -12.21 0.11 17.24
CA VAL A 110 -11.14 -0.28 16.31
C VAL A 110 -9.82 0.18 16.86
N LYS A 111 -8.89 -0.75 17.03
CA LYS A 111 -7.56 -0.48 17.56
C LYS A 111 -6.48 -0.96 16.59
N MET A 112 -5.37 -0.24 16.56
CA MET A 112 -4.15 -0.64 15.86
C MET A 112 -2.98 -0.66 16.84
N VAL A 113 -2.16 -1.69 16.76
CA VAL A 113 -1.02 -1.89 17.65
C VAL A 113 0.22 -2.21 16.84
N TRP A 114 1.22 -1.37 16.97
CA TRP A 114 2.56 -1.58 16.42
C TRP A 114 3.44 -2.37 17.37
N ARG A 115 4.25 -3.26 16.80
CA ARG A 115 5.37 -3.93 17.45
C ARG A 115 6.56 -3.91 16.51
N ILE A 116 7.34 -2.86 16.58
CA ILE A 116 8.52 -2.63 15.75
C ILE A 116 9.75 -2.87 16.60
N SER A 117 10.73 -3.60 16.07
CA SER A 117 12.00 -3.85 16.77
C SER A 117 12.77 -2.56 16.98
N ASP A 118 13.26 -2.32 18.20
CA ASP A 118 14.10 -1.16 18.55
C ASP A 118 15.44 -1.13 17.78
N SER A 119 15.84 -2.26 17.21
CA SER A 119 17.06 -2.37 16.39
C SER A 119 16.89 -1.87 14.94
N LEU A 120 15.67 -1.49 14.53
CA LEU A 120 15.39 -0.98 13.19
C LEU A 120 15.46 0.54 13.18
N ASP A 121 16.30 1.09 12.31
CA ASP A 121 16.20 2.48 11.91
C ASP A 121 15.18 2.60 10.78
N LEU A 122 14.01 3.16 11.11
CA LEU A 122 12.90 3.30 10.18
C LEU A 122 13.20 4.30 9.05
N THR A 123 14.11 5.24 9.26
CA THR A 123 14.47 6.27 8.28
C THR A 123 15.49 5.77 7.26
N GLU A 124 16.38 4.87 7.68
CA GLU A 124 17.41 4.28 6.81
C GLU A 124 16.97 2.94 6.17
N THR A 125 15.94 2.29 6.76
CA THR A 125 15.44 1.02 6.24
C THR A 125 14.55 1.27 5.03
N MET A 126 15.04 0.90 3.83
CA MET A 126 14.29 1.04 2.58
C MET A 126 13.40 -0.18 2.32
N VAL A 127 12.16 0.08 1.90
CA VAL A 127 11.17 -0.96 1.56
C VAL A 127 10.45 -0.58 0.26
N PRO A 128 9.88 -1.55 -0.48
CA PRO A 128 9.02 -1.24 -1.61
C PRO A 128 7.86 -0.33 -1.18
N SER A 129 7.55 0.68 -2.00
CA SER A 129 6.39 1.54 -1.76
C SER A 129 5.09 0.73 -1.79
N PHE A 130 4.11 1.14 -0.98
CA PHE A 130 2.80 0.49 -0.84
C PHE A 130 2.84 -0.94 -0.31
N ILE A 131 3.88 -1.33 0.47
CA ILE A 131 3.96 -2.69 1.01
C ILE A 131 3.03 -2.89 2.21
N LEU A 132 2.88 -1.90 3.09
CA LEU A 132 2.06 -2.01 4.30
C LEU A 132 0.61 -1.63 4.07
N GLN A 133 0.36 -0.52 3.38
CA GLN A 133 -0.97 0.06 3.24
C GLN A 133 -2.02 -0.92 2.72
N PRO A 134 -1.82 -1.67 1.60
CA PRO A 134 -2.86 -2.55 1.08
C PRO A 134 -3.22 -3.69 2.04
N ILE A 135 -2.23 -4.20 2.79
CA ILE A 135 -2.45 -5.30 3.73
C ILE A 135 -3.26 -4.81 4.93
N VAL A 136 -2.90 -3.64 5.47
CA VAL A 136 -3.61 -3.01 6.59
C VAL A 136 -5.01 -2.57 6.17
N GLU A 137 -5.15 -2.02 4.96
CA GLU A 137 -6.47 -1.69 4.39
C GLU A 137 -7.37 -2.91 4.31
N ASN A 138 -6.87 -4.05 3.85
CA ASN A 138 -7.63 -5.30 3.81
C ASN A 138 -8.04 -5.76 5.22
N ALA A 139 -7.14 -5.69 6.19
CA ALA A 139 -7.44 -6.05 7.58
C ALA A 139 -8.58 -5.18 8.16
N PHE A 140 -8.55 -3.86 7.93
CA PHE A 140 -9.61 -2.97 8.39
C PHE A 140 -10.91 -3.17 7.62
N LYS A 141 -10.87 -3.15 6.29
CA LYS A 141 -12.05 -3.17 5.43
C LYS A 141 -12.78 -4.50 5.48
N HIS A 142 -12.05 -5.60 5.39
CA HIS A 142 -12.61 -6.93 5.27
C HIS A 142 -12.60 -7.71 6.58
N GLY A 143 -11.63 -7.45 7.47
CA GLY A 143 -11.55 -8.11 8.77
C GLY A 143 -12.40 -7.42 9.83
N ILE A 144 -12.09 -6.16 10.12
CA ILE A 144 -12.61 -5.45 11.30
C ILE A 144 -13.96 -4.74 11.03
N SER A 145 -14.10 -4.04 9.87
CA SER A 145 -15.29 -3.23 9.60
C SER A 145 -16.62 -4.02 9.61
N PRO A 146 -16.67 -5.27 9.11
CA PRO A 146 -17.88 -6.08 9.17
C PRO A 146 -18.25 -6.57 10.57
N LYS A 147 -17.32 -6.50 11.54
CA LYS A 147 -17.51 -6.98 12.90
C LYS A 147 -18.09 -5.87 13.78
N GLU A 148 -19.33 -6.04 14.27
CA GLU A 148 -20.02 -5.02 15.06
C GLU A 148 -19.27 -4.63 16.34
N GLU A 149 -18.65 -5.61 17.01
CA GLU A 149 -17.85 -5.40 18.23
C GLU A 149 -16.52 -4.69 17.95
N GLY A 150 -16.15 -4.55 16.66
CA GLY A 150 -14.87 -4.02 16.26
C GLY A 150 -13.74 -5.03 16.41
N GLY A 151 -12.51 -4.53 16.54
CA GLY A 151 -11.35 -5.41 16.67
C GLY A 151 -10.02 -4.69 16.72
N VAL A 152 -8.96 -5.49 16.61
CA VAL A 152 -7.57 -5.02 16.72
C VAL A 152 -6.76 -5.51 15.53
N VAL A 153 -6.09 -4.60 14.85
CA VAL A 153 -5.04 -4.92 13.87
C VAL A 153 -3.68 -4.81 14.56
N ARG A 154 -2.88 -5.86 14.51
CA ARG A 154 -1.53 -5.91 15.08
C ARG A 154 -0.51 -5.99 13.96
N ILE A 155 0.40 -5.03 13.91
CA ILE A 155 1.46 -4.97 12.91
C ILE A 155 2.78 -5.21 13.62
N ARG A 156 3.54 -6.20 13.15
CA ARG A 156 4.87 -6.52 13.70
C ARG A 156 5.92 -6.43 12.61
N ILE A 157 7.03 -5.74 12.92
CA ILE A 157 8.16 -5.57 12.02
C ILE A 157 9.44 -5.90 12.77
N ASN A 158 10.18 -6.91 12.29
CA ASN A 158 11.44 -7.36 12.86
C ASN A 158 12.48 -7.60 11.77
N PRO A 159 13.77 -7.31 12.01
CA PRO A 159 14.83 -7.73 11.12
C PRO A 159 15.06 -9.24 11.27
N LEU A 160 15.28 -9.91 10.15
CA LEU A 160 15.82 -11.27 10.12
C LEU A 160 17.35 -11.19 10.08
N ARG A 161 17.98 -11.36 11.24
CA ARG A 161 19.37 -11.00 11.53
C ARG A 161 20.42 -11.56 10.55
N ASP A 162 20.18 -12.73 9.96
CA ASP A 162 21.21 -13.40 9.14
C ASP A 162 20.98 -13.28 7.63
N LYS A 163 19.99 -12.49 7.18
CA LYS A 163 19.57 -12.50 5.77
C LYS A 163 19.41 -11.12 5.13
N GLY A 164 19.62 -10.02 5.87
CA GLY A 164 19.32 -8.67 5.36
C GLY A 164 17.84 -8.48 4.96
N LEU A 165 16.94 -9.25 5.57
CA LEU A 165 15.51 -9.27 5.28
C LEU A 165 14.71 -8.71 6.45
N LEU A 166 13.53 -8.18 6.16
CA LEU A 166 12.53 -7.81 7.15
C LEU A 166 11.42 -8.87 7.20
N TYR A 167 11.04 -9.24 8.41
CA TYR A 167 9.80 -9.95 8.67
C TYR A 167 8.71 -8.94 9.02
N ILE A 168 7.67 -8.89 8.20
CA ILE A 168 6.50 -8.04 8.42
C ILE A 168 5.28 -8.95 8.56
N SER A 169 4.50 -8.78 9.63
CA SER A 169 3.23 -9.46 9.79
C SER A 169 2.12 -8.48 10.18
N VAL A 170 0.98 -8.62 9.54
CA VAL A 170 -0.27 -7.91 9.87
C VAL A 170 -1.28 -8.97 10.25
N CYS A 171 -1.80 -8.88 11.47
CA CYS A 171 -2.79 -9.82 12.00
C CYS A 171 -3.98 -9.02 12.53
N ASP A 172 -5.17 -9.41 12.14
CA ASP A 172 -6.43 -8.91 12.69
C ASP A 172 -7.18 -10.01 13.45
N ASN A 173 -8.14 -9.60 14.28
CA ASN A 173 -9.09 -10.48 14.93
C ASN A 173 -10.52 -10.25 14.41
N GLY A 174 -10.63 -9.94 13.13
CA GLY A 174 -11.87 -9.68 12.43
C GLY A 174 -12.70 -10.95 12.15
N VAL A 175 -13.56 -10.86 11.13
CA VAL A 175 -14.46 -11.95 10.75
C VAL A 175 -13.75 -13.12 10.04
N GLY A 176 -12.50 -12.94 9.62
CA GLY A 176 -11.74 -13.95 8.86
C GLY A 176 -12.22 -14.11 7.42
N ILE A 177 -11.66 -15.13 6.74
CA ILE A 177 -11.98 -15.48 5.36
C ILE A 177 -12.80 -16.77 5.37
N GLN A 178 -13.95 -16.78 4.69
CA GLN A 178 -14.80 -17.97 4.58
C GLN A 178 -14.06 -19.09 3.83
N PRO A 179 -14.29 -20.37 4.19
CA PRO A 179 -13.58 -21.49 3.57
C PRO A 179 -13.70 -21.55 2.04
N GLU A 180 -14.88 -21.17 1.51
CA GLU A 180 -15.15 -21.14 0.08
C GLU A 180 -14.29 -20.08 -0.63
N GLN A 181 -14.12 -18.92 -0.02
CA GLN A 181 -13.26 -17.84 -0.53
C GLN A 181 -11.78 -18.21 -0.45
N LEU A 182 -11.39 -18.88 0.66
CA LEU A 182 -9.99 -19.34 0.83
C LEU A 182 -9.59 -20.39 -0.22
N ALA A 183 -10.55 -21.24 -0.64
CA ALA A 183 -10.31 -22.23 -1.70
C ALA A 183 -10.05 -21.59 -3.08
N GLN A 184 -10.60 -20.40 -3.35
CA GLN A 184 -10.40 -19.66 -4.59
C GLN A 184 -9.06 -18.89 -4.64
N LEU A 185 -8.40 -18.70 -3.50
CA LEU A 185 -7.12 -18.00 -3.39
C LEU A 185 -5.89 -18.93 -3.54
N LYS A 186 -6.11 -20.25 -3.63
CA LYS A 186 -5.09 -21.28 -3.91
C LYS A 186 -5.03 -21.60 -5.39
#